data_b717dda162b441034392920e045e2b30
#
_entry.id   b717dda162b441034392920e045e2b30
#
_cell.length_a   1.000
_cell.length_b   1.000
_cell.length_c   1.000
_cell.angle_alpha   90.00
_cell.angle_beta   90.00
_cell.angle_gamma   90.00
#
_symmetry.space_group_name_H-M   'P 1'
#
loop_
_entity.id
_entity.type
_entity.pdbx_description
1 polymer ?
#
loop_
_entity_poly.entity_id
_entity_poly.type
_entity_poly.pdbx_seq_one_letter_code
_entity_poly.pdbx_strand_id
1 'polypeptide(L)'
;MIPERHNAPQHNPRANRAGDAGNCTSSVDSNLLWRRLGRFFAATVLVSFVLNEIWEMAQMSGYVETAGRSWTSTLALCTRAAVGDVGIILGICAAGSLAAGDLRWGLRDRWNIYATAAVLGLAYAALVEQAALAAGRWSYTERMPVVPGLGAGLWPLLQMTLLPPLTFWVSRWWAGRGTTKGKL
;
A
#
# COMPACT_ATOMS: atom_id res chain seq x y z
N MET A 1 10.64 -76.54 25.43
CA MET A 1 10.56 -75.20 26.06
C MET A 1 11.52 -74.33 25.30
N ILE A 2 10.97 -73.46 24.37
CA ILE A 2 11.77 -72.60 23.52
C ILE A 2 11.56 -71.16 24.08
N PRO A 3 12.60 -70.39 24.38
CA PRO A 3 12.43 -69.04 24.91
C PRO A 3 12.05 -68.05 23.79
N GLU A 4 10.96 -67.33 24.00
CA GLU A 4 10.52 -66.19 23.17
C GLU A 4 11.58 -65.08 23.18
N ARG A 5 12.02 -64.66 21.98
CA ARG A 5 12.87 -63.48 21.79
C ARG A 5 11.98 -62.23 21.84
N HIS A 6 12.10 -61.42 22.87
CA HIS A 6 11.60 -60.08 22.88
C HIS A 6 12.31 -59.24 21.79
N ASN A 7 11.59 -58.87 20.78
CA ASN A 7 12.03 -57.85 19.80
C ASN A 7 11.94 -56.45 20.46
N ALA A 8 13.07 -55.89 20.85
CA ALA A 8 13.14 -54.47 21.26
C ALA A 8 12.85 -53.57 20.03
N PRO A 9 12.11 -52.48 20.19
CA PRO A 9 11.81 -51.55 19.10
C PRO A 9 13.12 -50.88 18.62
N GLN A 10 13.44 -51.10 17.33
CA GLN A 10 14.58 -50.48 16.70
C GLN A 10 14.34 -48.95 16.59
N HIS A 11 15.10 -48.19 17.34
CA HIS A 11 15.12 -46.74 17.27
C HIS A 11 15.71 -46.33 15.92
N ASN A 12 14.88 -45.84 14.98
CA ASN A 12 15.31 -45.39 13.68
C ASN A 12 15.74 -43.91 13.72
N PRO A 13 17.06 -43.62 13.79
CA PRO A 13 17.56 -42.24 13.90
C PRO A 13 17.36 -41.40 12.63
N ARG A 14 16.92 -42.01 11.49
CA ARG A 14 16.66 -41.29 10.26
C ARG A 14 15.30 -40.59 10.23
N ALA A 15 14.31 -41.10 11.00
CA ALA A 15 12.98 -40.49 11.06
C ALA A 15 12.99 -39.12 11.77
N ASN A 16 13.83 -38.93 12.79
CA ASN A 16 13.93 -37.66 13.51
C ASN A 16 14.62 -36.54 12.70
N ARG A 17 15.56 -36.89 11.78
CA ARG A 17 16.23 -35.86 10.94
C ARG A 17 15.32 -35.29 9.86
N ALA A 18 14.34 -36.05 9.36
CA ALA A 18 13.40 -35.57 8.34
C ALA A 18 12.37 -34.58 8.91
N GLY A 19 11.97 -34.75 10.18
CA GLY A 19 11.06 -33.85 10.90
C GLY A 19 11.69 -32.48 11.20
N ASP A 20 12.96 -32.46 11.62
CA ASP A 20 13.68 -31.22 11.95
C ASP A 20 14.02 -30.38 10.70
N ALA A 21 14.34 -31.01 9.57
CA ALA A 21 14.62 -30.31 8.33
C ALA A 21 13.38 -29.61 7.76
N GLY A 22 12.19 -30.23 7.86
CA GLY A 22 10.93 -29.66 7.41
C GLY A 22 10.48 -28.45 8.24
N ASN A 23 10.75 -28.45 9.53
CA ASN A 23 10.35 -27.36 10.44
C ASN A 23 11.30 -26.15 10.33
N CYS A 24 12.58 -26.38 10.03
CA CYS A 24 13.57 -25.30 9.84
C CYS A 24 13.33 -24.52 8.54
N THR A 25 12.96 -25.19 7.46
CA THR A 25 12.66 -24.51 6.17
C THR A 25 11.40 -23.67 6.25
N SER A 26 10.35 -24.15 6.91
CA SER A 26 9.08 -23.42 7.05
C SER A 26 9.22 -22.13 7.88
N SER A 27 10.05 -22.13 8.91
CA SER A 27 10.30 -20.95 9.75
C SER A 27 11.15 -19.89 9.05
N VAL A 28 12.12 -20.29 8.23
CA VAL A 28 12.94 -19.38 7.41
C VAL A 28 12.09 -18.69 6.35
N ASP A 29 11.23 -19.45 5.67
CA ASP A 29 10.35 -18.90 4.63
C ASP A 29 9.32 -17.91 5.19
N SER A 30 8.78 -18.17 6.38
CA SER A 30 7.86 -17.25 7.05
C SER A 30 8.56 -15.94 7.45
N ASN A 31 9.77 -16.00 8.02
CA ASN A 31 10.53 -14.82 8.39
C ASN A 31 10.89 -13.94 7.17
N LEU A 32 11.24 -14.54 6.05
CA LEU A 32 11.52 -13.80 4.81
C LEU A 32 10.26 -13.11 4.29
N LEU A 33 9.11 -13.76 4.38
CA LEU A 33 7.84 -13.17 3.98
C LEU A 33 7.48 -11.96 4.83
N TRP A 34 7.53 -12.07 6.17
CA TRP A 34 7.23 -10.96 7.07
C TRP A 34 8.17 -9.77 6.86
N ARG A 35 9.45 -10.02 6.65
CA ARG A 35 10.42 -8.98 6.28
C ARG A 35 10.08 -8.28 4.97
N ARG A 36 9.63 -9.02 3.97
CA ARG A 36 9.21 -8.46 2.67
C ARG A 36 7.92 -7.65 2.80
N LEU A 37 6.95 -8.14 3.55
CA LEU A 37 5.73 -7.40 3.87
C LEU A 37 6.04 -6.10 4.63
N GLY A 38 6.85 -6.16 5.67
CA GLY A 38 7.26 -4.98 6.43
C GLY A 38 7.94 -3.92 5.57
N ARG A 39 8.84 -4.33 4.66
CA ARG A 39 9.47 -3.42 3.69
C ARG A 39 8.45 -2.82 2.72
N PHE A 40 7.51 -3.61 2.25
CA PHE A 40 6.46 -3.14 1.36
C PHE A 40 5.60 -2.08 2.03
N PHE A 41 5.13 -2.32 3.26
CA PHE A 41 4.32 -1.35 4.00
C PHE A 41 5.11 -0.08 4.34
N ALA A 42 6.35 -0.20 4.81
CA ALA A 42 7.21 0.95 5.07
C ALA A 42 7.46 1.79 3.80
N ALA A 43 7.74 1.14 2.68
CA ALA A 43 7.88 1.79 1.40
C ALA A 43 6.56 2.44 0.94
N THR A 44 5.42 1.78 1.13
CA THR A 44 4.10 2.34 0.80
C THR A 44 3.83 3.62 1.59
N VAL A 45 4.10 3.65 2.88
CA VAL A 45 3.96 4.86 3.70
C VAL A 45 4.87 5.98 3.19
N LEU A 46 6.15 5.71 3.00
CA LEU A 46 7.11 6.73 2.59
C LEU A 46 6.85 7.25 1.17
N VAL A 47 6.67 6.34 0.21
CA VAL A 47 6.45 6.70 -1.20
C VAL A 47 5.13 7.44 -1.37
N SER A 48 4.04 6.96 -0.75
CA SER A 48 2.75 7.66 -0.83
C SER A 48 2.83 9.05 -0.20
N PHE A 49 3.48 9.20 0.95
CA PHE A 49 3.65 10.50 1.57
C PHE A 49 4.39 11.47 0.66
N VAL A 50 5.55 11.08 0.13
CA VAL A 50 6.35 11.96 -0.75
C VAL A 50 5.58 12.34 -2.03
N LEU A 51 4.94 11.37 -2.67
CA LEU A 51 4.20 11.63 -3.91
C LEU A 51 2.99 12.53 -3.66
N ASN A 52 2.23 12.28 -2.60
CA ASN A 52 1.07 13.12 -2.27
C ASN A 52 1.49 14.51 -1.82
N GLU A 53 2.56 14.66 -1.01
CA GLU A 53 3.06 15.98 -0.62
C GLU A 53 3.44 16.84 -1.84
N ILE A 54 4.16 16.24 -2.81
CA ILE A 54 4.52 16.94 -4.05
C ILE A 54 3.26 17.33 -4.83
N TRP A 55 2.28 16.43 -4.91
CA TRP A 55 1.03 16.68 -5.64
C TRP A 55 0.20 17.77 -4.96
N GLU A 56 0.03 17.70 -3.63
CA GLU A 56 -0.68 18.69 -2.83
C GLU A 56 -0.10 20.10 -3.02
N MET A 57 1.22 20.21 -2.98
CA MET A 57 1.90 21.48 -3.23
C MET A 57 1.67 21.99 -4.66
N ALA A 58 1.68 21.11 -5.66
CA ALA A 58 1.49 21.49 -7.05
C ALA A 58 0.06 21.98 -7.36
N GLN A 59 -0.95 21.41 -6.70
CA GLN A 59 -2.37 21.76 -6.96
C GLN A 59 -2.90 22.93 -6.13
N MET A 60 -2.13 23.46 -5.17
CA MET A 60 -2.56 24.52 -4.24
C MET A 60 -3.18 25.74 -4.94
N SER A 61 -2.66 26.15 -6.08
CA SER A 61 -3.19 27.29 -6.83
C SER A 61 -4.63 27.11 -7.35
N GLY A 62 -5.12 25.87 -7.32
CA GLY A 62 -6.49 25.53 -7.70
C GLY A 62 -7.56 25.79 -6.64
N TYR A 63 -7.15 26.10 -5.40
CA TYR A 63 -8.07 26.31 -4.28
C TYR A 63 -8.06 27.75 -3.77
N VAL A 64 -9.23 28.31 -3.52
CA VAL A 64 -9.39 29.71 -3.03
C VAL A 64 -8.83 29.84 -1.62
N GLU A 65 -9.02 28.85 -0.78
CA GLU A 65 -8.62 28.85 0.63
C GLU A 65 -7.10 28.90 0.85
N THR A 66 -6.32 28.70 -0.22
CA THR A 66 -4.85 28.81 -0.14
C THR A 66 -4.33 30.19 -0.49
N ALA A 67 -5.18 31.06 -1.06
CA ALA A 67 -4.80 32.40 -1.46
C ALA A 67 -4.38 33.27 -0.25
N GLY A 68 -3.20 33.88 -0.36
CA GLY A 68 -2.68 34.78 0.69
C GLY A 68 -2.13 34.07 1.94
N ARG A 69 -2.07 32.74 1.98
CA ARG A 69 -1.42 32.01 3.08
C ARG A 69 0.09 32.15 3.05
N SER A 70 0.72 32.15 4.23
CA SER A 70 2.17 32.04 4.33
C SER A 70 2.64 30.67 3.83
N TRP A 71 3.89 30.59 3.38
CA TRP A 71 4.51 29.32 2.95
C TRP A 71 4.40 28.22 4.02
N THR A 72 4.69 28.54 5.27
CA THR A 72 4.63 27.59 6.39
C THR A 72 3.22 27.06 6.64
N SER A 73 2.20 27.92 6.56
CA SER A 73 0.81 27.50 6.74
C SER A 73 0.30 26.66 5.55
N THR A 74 0.77 26.96 4.34
CA THR A 74 0.48 26.15 3.14
C THR A 74 1.12 24.78 3.26
N LEU A 75 2.41 24.71 3.60
CA LEU A 75 3.12 23.45 3.79
C LEU A 75 2.44 22.60 4.86
N ALA A 76 2.06 23.18 6.01
CA ALA A 76 1.37 22.43 7.05
C ALA A 76 0.00 21.87 6.59
N LEU A 77 -0.71 22.61 5.75
CA LEU A 77 -1.97 22.15 5.16
C LEU A 77 -1.75 20.98 4.22
N CYS A 78 -0.78 21.08 3.29
CA CYS A 78 -0.43 20.03 2.35
C CYS A 78 0.05 18.76 3.06
N THR A 79 0.93 18.91 4.05
CA THR A 79 1.41 17.78 4.85
C THR A 79 0.26 17.05 5.56
N ARG A 80 -0.71 17.80 6.10
CA ARG A 80 -1.90 17.19 6.72
C ARG A 80 -2.75 16.44 5.69
N ALA A 81 -2.94 16.98 4.50
CA ALA A 81 -3.65 16.33 3.41
C ALA A 81 -2.90 15.06 2.97
N ALA A 82 -1.59 15.15 2.70
CA ALA A 82 -0.76 14.04 2.30
C ALA A 82 -0.76 12.89 3.32
N VAL A 83 -0.76 13.20 4.63
CA VAL A 83 -0.92 12.16 5.69
C VAL A 83 -2.28 11.47 5.59
N GLY A 84 -3.34 12.22 5.30
CA GLY A 84 -4.68 11.67 5.05
C GLY A 84 -4.65 10.70 3.85
N ASP A 85 -4.01 11.09 2.76
CA ASP A 85 -3.90 10.29 1.53
C ASP A 85 -3.10 9.01 1.74
N VAL A 86 -2.04 9.04 2.58
CA VAL A 86 -1.35 7.81 3.02
C VAL A 86 -2.33 6.84 3.67
N GLY A 87 -3.20 7.34 4.56
CA GLY A 87 -4.24 6.52 5.18
C GLY A 87 -5.20 5.88 4.17
N ILE A 88 -5.59 6.65 3.14
CA ILE A 88 -6.45 6.16 2.06
C ILE A 88 -5.77 5.06 1.24
N ILE A 89 -4.52 5.26 0.85
CA ILE A 89 -3.74 4.27 0.09
C ILE A 89 -3.54 2.99 0.89
N LEU A 90 -3.27 3.09 2.19
CA LEU A 90 -3.21 1.93 3.08
C LEU A 90 -4.59 1.25 3.21
N GLY A 91 -5.67 2.02 3.28
CA GLY A 91 -7.04 1.53 3.27
C GLY A 91 -7.38 0.75 1.99
N ILE A 92 -6.97 1.24 0.82
CA ILE A 92 -7.11 0.54 -0.47
C ILE A 92 -6.34 -0.80 -0.44
N CYS A 93 -5.11 -0.79 0.10
CA CYS A 93 -4.30 -2.00 0.25
C CYS A 93 -4.97 -3.02 1.18
N ALA A 94 -5.50 -2.55 2.31
CA ALA A 94 -6.22 -3.40 3.27
C ALA A 94 -7.50 -3.98 2.66
N ALA A 95 -8.32 -3.17 2.00
CA ALA A 95 -9.53 -3.60 1.32
C ALA A 95 -9.25 -4.66 0.23
N GLY A 96 -8.22 -4.44 -0.59
CA GLY A 96 -7.77 -5.40 -1.59
C GLY A 96 -7.28 -6.71 -0.99
N SER A 97 -6.53 -6.64 0.12
CA SER A 97 -6.04 -7.81 0.85
C SER A 97 -7.19 -8.61 1.48
N LEU A 98 -8.17 -7.94 2.07
CA LEU A 98 -9.36 -8.57 2.65
C LEU A 98 -10.21 -9.24 1.57
N ALA A 99 -10.49 -8.54 0.47
CA ALA A 99 -11.27 -9.08 -0.64
C ALA A 99 -10.60 -10.28 -1.30
N ALA A 100 -9.27 -10.31 -1.34
CA ALA A 100 -8.49 -11.41 -1.90
C ALA A 100 -8.21 -12.55 -0.89
N GLY A 101 -8.51 -12.37 0.40
CA GLY A 101 -8.15 -13.31 1.47
C GLY A 101 -6.63 -13.51 1.59
N ASP A 102 -5.81 -12.53 1.18
CA ASP A 102 -4.37 -12.67 1.12
C ASP A 102 -3.64 -11.35 1.42
N LEU A 103 -2.91 -11.31 2.53
CA LEU A 103 -2.08 -10.17 2.93
C LEU A 103 -0.98 -9.81 1.92
N ARG A 104 -0.66 -10.72 1.00
CA ARG A 104 0.31 -10.51 -0.08
C ARG A 104 -0.29 -9.81 -1.29
N TRP A 105 -1.55 -9.40 -1.23
CA TRP A 105 -2.25 -8.79 -2.37
C TRP A 105 -1.41 -7.69 -3.03
N GLY A 106 -0.93 -6.72 -2.27
CA GLY A 106 -0.11 -5.61 -2.77
C GLY A 106 1.29 -6.02 -3.27
N LEU A 107 1.80 -7.20 -2.89
CA LEU A 107 3.09 -7.72 -3.37
C LEU A 107 3.00 -8.44 -4.72
N ARG A 108 1.79 -8.77 -5.18
CA ARG A 108 1.60 -9.48 -6.45
C ARG A 108 1.78 -8.53 -7.63
N ASP A 109 2.51 -8.98 -8.66
CA ASP A 109 2.66 -8.23 -9.91
C ASP A 109 1.54 -8.60 -10.89
N ARG A 110 0.40 -7.96 -10.73
CA ARG A 110 -0.76 -8.18 -11.60
C ARG A 110 -1.39 -6.84 -11.93
N TRP A 111 -1.69 -6.63 -13.20
CA TRP A 111 -2.29 -5.39 -13.68
C TRP A 111 -3.64 -5.05 -12.99
N ASN A 112 -4.43 -6.10 -12.63
CA ASN A 112 -5.70 -5.91 -11.94
C ASN A 112 -5.55 -5.25 -10.57
N ILE A 113 -4.41 -5.41 -9.88
CA ILE A 113 -4.14 -4.73 -8.60
C ILE A 113 -4.03 -3.23 -8.82
N TYR A 114 -3.32 -2.82 -9.85
CA TYR A 114 -3.18 -1.41 -10.20
C TYR A 114 -4.50 -0.81 -10.68
N ALA A 115 -5.24 -1.55 -11.50
CA ALA A 115 -6.57 -1.14 -11.96
C ALA A 115 -7.54 -1.00 -10.78
N THR A 116 -7.56 -1.95 -9.87
CA THR A 116 -8.38 -1.88 -8.65
C THR A 116 -7.99 -0.68 -7.79
N ALA A 117 -6.69 -0.43 -7.59
CA ALA A 117 -6.21 0.71 -6.81
C ALA A 117 -6.62 2.05 -7.47
N ALA A 118 -6.52 2.16 -8.79
CA ALA A 118 -6.94 3.35 -9.54
C ALA A 118 -8.44 3.60 -9.43
N VAL A 119 -9.26 2.55 -9.61
CA VAL A 119 -10.73 2.65 -9.54
C VAL A 119 -11.20 3.01 -8.11
N LEU A 120 -10.65 2.36 -7.10
CA LEU A 120 -10.99 2.67 -5.70
C LEU A 120 -10.54 4.07 -5.32
N GLY A 121 -9.36 4.50 -5.76
CA GLY A 121 -8.86 5.85 -5.54
C GLY A 121 -9.75 6.91 -6.21
N LEU A 122 -10.11 6.69 -7.48
CA LEU A 122 -11.02 7.59 -8.20
C LEU A 122 -12.39 7.69 -7.53
N ALA A 123 -12.98 6.55 -7.17
CA ALA A 123 -14.28 6.53 -6.51
C ALA A 123 -14.24 7.27 -5.16
N TYR A 124 -13.20 7.04 -4.37
CA TYR A 124 -12.98 7.75 -3.11
C TYR A 124 -12.85 9.26 -3.33
N ALA A 125 -11.98 9.68 -4.27
CA ALA A 125 -11.78 11.10 -4.56
C ALA A 125 -13.09 11.78 -5.00
N ALA A 126 -13.85 11.15 -5.90
CA ALA A 126 -15.12 11.68 -6.36
C ALA A 126 -16.11 11.87 -5.19
N LEU A 127 -16.20 10.91 -4.27
CA LEU A 127 -17.07 11.00 -3.10
C LEU A 127 -16.64 12.11 -2.13
N VAL A 128 -15.34 12.21 -1.87
CA VAL A 128 -14.79 13.24 -0.96
C VAL A 128 -14.94 14.63 -1.54
N GLU A 129 -14.65 14.81 -2.83
CA GLU A 129 -14.83 16.09 -3.53
C GLU A 129 -16.30 16.55 -3.46
N GLN A 130 -17.25 15.66 -3.79
CA GLN A 130 -18.68 15.99 -3.72
C GLN A 130 -19.11 16.37 -2.29
N ALA A 131 -18.70 15.59 -1.30
CA ALA A 131 -19.02 15.84 0.09
C ALA A 131 -18.41 17.18 0.60
N ALA A 132 -17.19 17.50 0.19
CA ALA A 132 -16.50 18.69 0.60
C ALA A 132 -17.07 19.96 -0.06
N LEU A 133 -17.39 19.91 -1.34
CA LEU A 133 -18.05 21.01 -2.06
C LEU A 133 -19.45 21.29 -1.48
N ALA A 134 -20.22 20.23 -1.24
CA ALA A 134 -21.55 20.35 -0.62
C ALA A 134 -21.49 20.92 0.80
N ALA A 135 -20.42 20.64 1.53
CA ALA A 135 -20.19 21.16 2.89
C ALA A 135 -19.49 22.55 2.90
N GLY A 136 -19.15 23.12 1.74
CA GLY A 136 -18.42 24.37 1.63
C GLY A 136 -17.03 24.35 2.28
N ARG A 137 -16.37 23.19 2.30
CA ARG A 137 -15.04 23.06 2.91
C ARG A 137 -13.94 23.74 2.10
N TRP A 138 -14.10 23.74 0.78
CA TRP A 138 -13.22 24.43 -0.16
C TRP A 138 -13.99 24.84 -1.42
N SER A 139 -13.40 25.75 -2.16
CA SER A 139 -13.88 26.23 -3.44
C SER A 139 -12.72 26.31 -4.44
N TYR A 140 -13.05 26.23 -5.72
CA TYR A 140 -12.04 26.23 -6.76
C TYR A 140 -11.80 27.65 -7.32
N THR A 141 -10.54 27.90 -7.69
CA THR A 141 -10.18 29.05 -8.53
C THR A 141 -10.40 28.71 -10.01
N GLU A 142 -10.27 29.68 -10.89
CA GLU A 142 -10.29 29.47 -12.35
C GLU A 142 -9.16 28.57 -12.87
N ARG A 143 -8.14 28.32 -12.06
CA ARG A 143 -7.02 27.44 -12.37
C ARG A 143 -7.32 25.96 -12.16
N MET A 144 -8.40 25.64 -11.45
CA MET A 144 -8.81 24.25 -11.26
C MET A 144 -9.68 23.80 -12.42
N PRO A 145 -9.22 22.88 -13.29
CA PRO A 145 -10.09 22.26 -14.26
C PRO A 145 -11.16 21.44 -13.54
N VAL A 146 -12.42 21.70 -13.88
CA VAL A 146 -13.56 21.01 -13.28
C VAL A 146 -14.13 19.99 -14.27
N VAL A 147 -14.43 18.78 -13.81
CA VAL A 147 -15.01 17.74 -14.62
C VAL A 147 -16.49 18.05 -14.87
N PRO A 148 -16.92 18.25 -16.15
CA PRO A 148 -18.30 18.54 -16.48
C PRO A 148 -19.26 17.46 -15.96
N GLY A 149 -20.40 17.87 -15.41
CA GLY A 149 -21.41 16.97 -14.85
C GLY A 149 -21.12 16.45 -13.45
N LEU A 150 -19.83 16.33 -13.06
CA LEU A 150 -19.44 15.94 -11.70
C LEU A 150 -19.18 17.18 -10.82
N GLY A 151 -18.76 18.30 -11.39
CA GLY A 151 -18.40 19.51 -10.63
C GLY A 151 -17.15 19.38 -9.77
N ALA A 152 -16.50 18.22 -9.77
CA ALA A 152 -15.29 17.94 -9.01
C ALA A 152 -14.02 18.41 -9.72
N GLY A 153 -13.01 18.84 -8.97
CA GLY A 153 -11.72 19.22 -9.50
C GLY A 153 -11.00 18.06 -10.17
N LEU A 154 -10.41 18.31 -11.33
CA LEU A 154 -9.67 17.27 -12.06
C LEU A 154 -8.40 16.83 -11.33
N TRP A 155 -7.68 17.77 -10.70
CA TRP A 155 -6.41 17.45 -10.03
C TRP A 155 -6.55 16.44 -8.88
N PRO A 156 -7.50 16.58 -7.92
CA PRO A 156 -7.69 15.58 -6.88
C PRO A 156 -8.18 14.22 -7.42
N LEU A 157 -8.97 14.22 -8.50
CA LEU A 157 -9.38 12.97 -9.14
C LEU A 157 -8.20 12.25 -9.79
N LEU A 158 -7.32 12.98 -10.50
CA LEU A 158 -6.10 12.42 -11.08
C LEU A 158 -5.13 11.94 -10.01
N GLN A 159 -4.96 12.69 -8.91
CA GLN A 159 -4.13 12.32 -7.77
C GLN A 159 -4.48 10.90 -7.30
N MET A 160 -5.72 10.71 -6.91
CA MET A 160 -6.16 9.44 -6.33
C MET A 160 -6.37 8.33 -7.37
N THR A 161 -6.40 8.65 -8.66
CA THR A 161 -6.38 7.64 -9.73
C THR A 161 -4.97 7.14 -10.02
N LEU A 162 -3.96 8.02 -9.98
CA LEU A 162 -2.61 7.72 -10.44
C LEU A 162 -1.66 7.34 -9.30
N LEU A 163 -1.75 8.01 -8.15
CA LEU A 163 -0.76 7.83 -7.09
C LEU A 163 -0.87 6.49 -6.36
N PRO A 164 -2.06 5.90 -6.08
CA PRO A 164 -2.13 4.59 -5.44
C PRO A 164 -1.48 3.47 -6.26
N PRO A 165 -1.76 3.29 -7.57
CA PRO A 165 -1.09 2.27 -8.37
C PRO A 165 0.42 2.53 -8.49
N LEU A 166 0.84 3.79 -8.67
CA LEU A 166 2.26 4.15 -8.71
C LEU A 166 2.97 3.82 -7.39
N THR A 167 2.34 4.15 -6.27
CA THR A 167 2.86 3.81 -4.94
C THR A 167 3.06 2.31 -4.78
N PHE A 168 2.08 1.48 -5.16
CA PHE A 168 2.21 0.03 -5.06
C PHE A 168 3.31 -0.52 -5.97
N TRP A 169 3.44 0.01 -7.17
CA TRP A 169 4.50 -0.38 -8.10
C TRP A 169 5.90 -0.11 -7.53
N VAL A 170 6.16 1.12 -7.05
CA VAL A 170 7.44 1.52 -6.46
C VAL A 170 7.73 0.72 -5.18
N SER A 171 6.74 0.60 -4.30
CA SER A 171 6.89 -0.10 -3.01
C SER A 171 7.21 -1.58 -3.19
N ARG A 172 6.58 -2.24 -4.17
CA ARG A 172 6.88 -3.61 -4.53
C ARG A 172 8.31 -3.78 -5.06
N TRP A 173 8.74 -2.89 -5.95
CA TRP A 173 10.10 -2.91 -6.48
C TRP A 173 11.14 -2.74 -5.36
N TRP A 174 10.89 -1.84 -4.41
CA TRP A 174 11.75 -1.68 -3.25
C TRP A 174 11.76 -2.92 -2.35
N ALA A 175 10.59 -3.51 -2.05
CA ALA A 175 10.48 -4.73 -1.25
C ALA A 175 11.21 -5.94 -1.89
N GLY A 176 11.30 -5.99 -3.22
CA GLY A 176 11.99 -7.03 -3.97
C GLY A 176 13.52 -6.95 -3.94
N ARG A 177 14.10 -5.75 -3.86
CA ARG A 177 15.56 -5.54 -3.89
C ARG A 177 16.35 -6.14 -2.73
N GLY A 178 15.70 -6.41 -1.61
CA GLY A 178 16.37 -6.97 -0.41
C GLY A 178 16.56 -8.47 -0.42
N THR A 179 16.00 -9.21 -1.39
CA THR A 179 16.09 -10.67 -1.45
C THR A 179 17.23 -11.19 -2.34
N THR A 180 17.88 -10.33 -3.11
CA THR A 180 18.96 -10.72 -4.05
C THR A 180 20.37 -10.70 -3.45
N LYS A 181 20.58 -10.24 -2.22
CA LYS A 181 21.91 -10.20 -1.57
C LYS A 181 22.36 -11.50 -0.88
N GLY A 182 21.64 -12.60 -1.05
CA GLY A 182 21.94 -13.90 -0.43
C GLY A 182 22.43 -14.98 -1.41
N LYS A 183 22.82 -14.63 -2.65
CA LYS A 183 23.45 -15.55 -3.61
C LYS A 183 24.82 -14.99 -4.03
N LEU A 184 25.80 -15.11 -3.16
CA LEU A 184 27.22 -15.14 -3.44
C LEU A 184 27.84 -16.22 -2.55
#